data_8eab52439f0b57109f272e0dd92bab54
#
_entry.id   8eab52439f0b57109f272e0dd92bab54
#
_cell.length_a   1.000
_cell.length_b   1.000
_cell.length_c   1.000
_cell.angle_alpha   90.00
_cell.angle_beta   90.00
_cell.angle_gamma   90.00
#
_symmetry.space_group_name_H-M   'P 1'
#
loop_
_entity.id
_entity.type
_entity.pdbx_description
1 polymer ?
#
loop_
_entity_poly.entity_id
_entity_poly.type
_entity_poly.pdbx_seq_one_letter_code
_entity_poly.pdbx_strand_id
1 'polypeptide(L)'
;MTFENQGLASAELPPIASDLLVTEERFTTSDELEIVMTRYEPIGEESPVLMWCLPCGGCSRDYFDFKVEGADREAYSFARYFARRGISVITADHIGVGDSTHLLDDPDITTATFLAERMHEAVAAFRSRPELSGKPFIGVGHSFGSGMVLTQQYEHQDFDALVVLGWSSIQLAIVYKDGTIKALDTPGERARIAVTNLGFDAPQELIDANMSIATTRVVPAGEEVNRPGWCVPASRSVRVPVYLGFGEFDTLLDPHREAELYADAPEVVTAVLPGSYHFHNLAQGRELMWSGIIEFARRQASR
;
A
#
# COMPACT_ATOMS: atom_id res chain seq x y z
N MET A 1 16.17 -3.70 24.23
CA MET A 1 15.78 -2.28 24.04
C MET A 1 14.31 -2.27 23.75
N THR A 2 13.50 -1.62 24.58
CA THR A 2 12.09 -1.38 24.29
C THR A 2 12.03 -0.32 23.21
N PHE A 3 11.70 -0.73 21.99
CA PHE A 3 11.50 0.20 20.89
C PHE A 3 10.18 0.93 21.10
N GLU A 4 10.24 2.24 21.18
CA GLU A 4 9.04 3.07 21.13
C GLU A 4 8.43 2.89 19.74
N ASN A 5 7.22 2.35 19.70
CA ASN A 5 6.45 2.16 18.47
C ASN A 5 5.81 3.50 18.08
N GLN A 6 6.63 4.43 17.56
CA GLN A 6 6.28 5.84 17.33
C GLN A 6 5.19 6.04 16.27
N GLY A 7 4.92 5.01 15.47
CA GLY A 7 3.97 5.12 14.36
C GLY A 7 2.53 4.66 14.68
N LEU A 8 2.29 4.04 15.84
CA LEU A 8 0.93 3.69 16.25
C LEU A 8 0.36 4.82 17.13
N ALA A 9 -0.77 5.39 16.74
CA ALA A 9 -1.36 6.48 17.47
C ALA A 9 -2.74 6.12 18.03
N SER A 10 -3.00 6.60 19.23
CA SER A 10 -4.33 6.64 19.87
C SER A 10 -4.89 8.07 19.90
N ALA A 11 -4.43 8.94 18.97
CA ALA A 11 -4.76 10.36 18.96
C ALA A 11 -6.26 10.63 18.79
N GLU A 12 -6.71 11.78 19.25
CA GLU A 12 -8.02 12.32 18.87
C GLU A 12 -8.07 12.49 17.36
N LEU A 13 -8.70 11.51 16.69
CA LEU A 13 -8.93 11.56 15.27
C LEU A 13 -9.96 12.66 14.96
N PRO A 14 -9.87 13.27 13.77
CA PRO A 14 -10.86 14.24 13.33
C PRO A 14 -12.27 13.66 13.34
N PRO A 15 -13.29 14.50 13.47
CA PRO A 15 -14.68 14.09 13.41
C PRO A 15 -14.95 13.33 12.09
N ILE A 16 -15.81 12.33 12.18
CA ILE A 16 -16.21 11.52 11.03
C ILE A 16 -17.15 12.33 10.15
N ALA A 17 -16.81 12.52 8.86
CA ALA A 17 -17.70 13.10 7.86
C ALA A 17 -18.97 12.23 7.69
N SER A 18 -20.14 12.87 7.48
CA SER A 18 -21.41 12.15 7.39
C SER A 18 -21.51 11.30 6.13
N ASP A 19 -20.99 11.78 5.00
CA ASP A 19 -21.14 11.15 3.69
C ASP A 19 -19.84 11.10 2.91
N LEU A 20 -19.71 10.11 2.03
CA LEU A 20 -18.57 9.92 1.12
C LEU A 20 -19.04 9.92 -0.32
N LEU A 21 -18.26 10.56 -1.19
CA LEU A 21 -18.34 10.36 -2.62
C LEU A 21 -17.35 9.24 -3.01
N VAL A 22 -17.87 8.19 -3.64
CA VAL A 22 -17.08 7.08 -4.17
C VAL A 22 -17.31 7.01 -5.68
N THR A 23 -16.24 7.20 -6.45
CA THR A 23 -16.32 7.29 -7.92
C THR A 23 -15.30 6.36 -8.55
N GLU A 24 -15.73 5.51 -9.50
CA GLU A 24 -14.80 4.82 -10.38
C GLU A 24 -14.29 5.79 -11.44
N GLU A 25 -12.99 5.80 -11.65
CA GLU A 25 -12.30 6.60 -12.66
C GLU A 25 -11.44 5.70 -13.55
N ARG A 26 -11.27 6.09 -14.79
CA ARG A 26 -10.47 5.40 -15.80
C ARG A 26 -9.49 6.37 -16.42
N PHE A 27 -8.25 5.95 -16.54
CA PHE A 27 -7.21 6.71 -17.21
C PHE A 27 -6.64 5.88 -18.36
N THR A 28 -6.56 6.47 -19.55
CA THR A 28 -5.94 5.84 -20.72
C THR A 28 -4.51 6.36 -20.85
N THR A 29 -3.56 5.44 -20.84
CA THR A 29 -2.13 5.72 -21.00
C THR A 29 -1.77 6.14 -22.43
N SER A 30 -0.56 6.62 -22.64
CA SER A 30 -0.06 7.04 -23.95
C SER A 30 -0.03 5.92 -24.99
N ASP A 31 0.05 4.65 -24.56
CA ASP A 31 -0.01 3.44 -25.39
C ASP A 31 -1.38 2.75 -25.36
N GLU A 32 -2.44 3.51 -25.05
CA GLU A 32 -3.84 3.08 -25.12
C GLU A 32 -4.25 1.99 -24.11
N LEU A 33 -3.49 1.81 -23.01
CA LEU A 33 -3.86 0.92 -21.93
C LEU A 33 -4.74 1.65 -20.91
N GLU A 34 -5.70 0.96 -20.33
CA GLU A 34 -6.62 1.53 -19.34
C GLU A 34 -6.20 1.14 -17.91
N ILE A 35 -6.06 2.15 -17.04
CA ILE A 35 -5.90 2.01 -15.60
C ILE A 35 -7.23 2.33 -14.94
N VAL A 36 -7.75 1.39 -14.13
CA VAL A 36 -9.00 1.56 -13.40
C VAL A 36 -8.71 1.88 -11.94
N MET A 37 -9.40 2.89 -11.44
CA MET A 37 -9.21 3.45 -10.11
C MET A 37 -10.55 3.66 -9.41
N THR A 38 -10.53 3.70 -8.08
CA THR A 38 -11.66 4.14 -7.28
C THR A 38 -11.21 5.30 -6.40
N ARG A 39 -11.92 6.42 -6.47
CA ARG A 39 -11.68 7.61 -5.67
C ARG A 39 -12.70 7.70 -4.53
N TYR A 40 -12.20 7.96 -3.34
CA TYR A 40 -12.97 8.13 -2.11
C TYR A 40 -12.73 9.53 -1.58
N GLU A 41 -13.78 10.32 -1.42
CA GLU A 41 -13.68 11.71 -0.99
C GLU A 41 -14.66 12.04 0.14
N PRO A 42 -14.26 12.88 1.09
CA PRO A 42 -15.20 13.47 2.04
C PRO A 42 -16.15 14.41 1.29
N ILE A 43 -17.45 14.41 1.64
CA ILE A 43 -18.40 15.38 1.12
C ILE A 43 -18.43 16.60 2.05
N GLY A 44 -18.29 17.79 1.46
CA GLY A 44 -18.40 19.07 2.18
C GLY A 44 -17.11 19.58 2.82
N GLU A 45 -16.05 18.81 2.80
CA GLU A 45 -14.71 19.22 3.27
C GLU A 45 -13.67 19.01 2.18
N GLU A 46 -12.75 19.94 2.04
CA GLU A 46 -11.63 19.81 1.13
C GLU A 46 -10.52 19.01 1.80
N SER A 47 -10.09 17.93 1.17
CA SER A 47 -8.99 17.11 1.67
C SER A 47 -7.65 17.88 1.57
N PRO A 48 -6.86 17.92 2.64
CA PRO A 48 -5.56 18.60 2.64
C PRO A 48 -4.48 17.83 1.87
N VAL A 49 -4.66 16.54 1.65
CA VAL A 49 -3.72 15.65 0.94
C VAL A 49 -4.48 14.63 0.09
N LEU A 50 -3.80 14.03 -0.88
CA LEU A 50 -4.31 12.90 -1.65
C LEU A 50 -3.42 11.68 -1.42
N MET A 51 -4.02 10.55 -1.11
CA MET A 51 -3.34 9.25 -1.05
C MET A 51 -3.56 8.48 -2.34
N TRP A 52 -2.47 8.02 -2.94
CA TRP A 52 -2.45 7.14 -4.11
C TRP A 52 -2.04 5.74 -3.68
N CYS A 53 -2.97 4.79 -3.71
CA CYS A 53 -2.83 3.49 -3.08
C CYS A 53 -2.67 2.36 -4.11
N LEU A 54 -1.59 1.59 -4.01
CA LEU A 54 -1.27 0.43 -4.85
C LEU A 54 -1.34 -0.87 -4.04
N PRO A 55 -2.12 -1.88 -4.50
CA PRO A 55 -2.41 -3.09 -3.74
C PRO A 55 -1.27 -4.10 -3.72
N CYS A 56 -1.42 -5.13 -2.90
CA CYS A 56 -0.52 -6.27 -2.83
C CYS A 56 -0.55 -7.13 -4.12
N GLY A 57 0.48 -7.94 -4.30
CA GLY A 57 0.58 -8.86 -5.45
C GLY A 57 -0.53 -9.91 -5.45
N GLY A 58 -1.33 -9.93 -6.52
CA GLY A 58 -2.47 -10.83 -6.69
C GLY A 58 -3.76 -10.35 -6.04
N CYS A 59 -3.83 -9.07 -5.67
CA CYS A 59 -5.03 -8.40 -5.17
C CYS A 59 -5.41 -7.24 -6.09
N SER A 60 -6.71 -6.98 -6.24
CA SER A 60 -7.21 -5.76 -6.88
C SER A 60 -7.10 -4.55 -5.94
N ARG A 61 -7.43 -3.36 -6.48
CA ARG A 61 -7.55 -2.11 -5.72
C ARG A 61 -8.47 -2.22 -4.50
N ASP A 62 -9.37 -3.21 -4.48
CA ASP A 62 -10.28 -3.49 -3.36
C ASP A 62 -9.55 -3.95 -2.09
N TYR A 63 -8.24 -4.24 -2.16
CA TYR A 63 -7.40 -4.43 -0.97
C TYR A 63 -7.52 -3.25 0.02
N PHE A 64 -7.77 -2.06 -0.47
CA PHE A 64 -7.98 -0.87 0.36
C PHE A 64 -9.45 -0.59 0.68
N ASP A 65 -10.39 -1.40 0.18
CA ASP A 65 -11.83 -1.28 0.46
C ASP A 65 -12.48 -2.64 0.75
N PHE A 66 -11.88 -3.45 1.61
CA PHE A 66 -12.39 -4.76 1.98
C PHE A 66 -13.85 -4.71 2.43
N LYS A 67 -14.61 -5.68 1.95
CA LYS A 67 -15.96 -5.99 2.42
C LYS A 67 -15.92 -7.32 3.13
N VAL A 68 -16.18 -7.32 4.43
CA VAL A 68 -16.24 -8.54 5.25
C VAL A 68 -17.69 -8.83 5.56
N GLU A 69 -18.15 -10.05 5.31
CA GLU A 69 -19.52 -10.48 5.59
C GLU A 69 -19.82 -10.38 7.09
N GLY A 70 -21.00 -9.87 7.43
CA GLY A 70 -21.43 -9.69 8.82
C GLY A 70 -20.82 -8.50 9.55
N ALA A 71 -19.83 -7.80 8.95
CA ALA A 71 -19.25 -6.60 9.52
C ALA A 71 -19.87 -5.32 8.91
N ASP A 72 -19.70 -4.19 9.62
CA ASP A 72 -20.01 -2.88 9.05
C ASP A 72 -19.21 -2.66 7.76
N ARG A 73 -19.80 -2.01 6.74
CA ARG A 73 -19.19 -1.81 5.41
C ARG A 73 -17.82 -1.14 5.48
N GLU A 74 -17.61 -0.32 6.48
CA GLU A 74 -16.39 0.48 6.61
C GLU A 74 -15.38 -0.11 7.59
N ALA A 75 -15.77 -1.14 8.36
CA ALA A 75 -14.94 -1.69 9.42
C ALA A 75 -13.57 -2.16 8.94
N TYR A 76 -13.45 -2.65 7.70
CA TYR A 76 -12.22 -3.15 7.10
C TYR A 76 -11.78 -2.35 5.86
N SER A 77 -12.38 -1.18 5.62
CA SER A 77 -12.05 -0.31 4.50
C SER A 77 -11.07 0.79 4.90
N PHE A 78 -9.82 0.64 4.54
CA PHE A 78 -8.81 1.70 4.65
C PHE A 78 -9.29 2.97 3.94
N ALA A 79 -9.70 2.87 2.67
CA ALA A 79 -10.09 4.01 1.86
C ALA A 79 -11.24 4.82 2.48
N ARG A 80 -12.30 4.13 2.93
CA ARG A 80 -13.44 4.81 3.57
C ARG A 80 -13.09 5.38 4.93
N TYR A 81 -12.30 4.66 5.72
CA TYR A 81 -11.85 5.12 7.03
C TYR A 81 -11.10 6.45 6.93
N PHE A 82 -10.21 6.58 5.94
CA PHE A 82 -9.43 7.79 5.68
C PHE A 82 -10.30 8.91 5.10
N ALA A 83 -11.15 8.61 4.11
CA ALA A 83 -12.03 9.59 3.50
C ALA A 83 -13.03 10.19 4.51
N ARG A 84 -13.59 9.37 5.40
CA ARG A 84 -14.43 9.86 6.50
C ARG A 84 -13.70 10.77 7.49
N ARG A 85 -12.36 10.73 7.50
CA ARG A 85 -11.51 11.59 8.34
C ARG A 85 -10.85 12.71 7.55
N GLY A 86 -11.44 13.06 6.39
CA GLY A 86 -11.06 14.22 5.60
C GLY A 86 -9.82 14.01 4.72
N ILE A 87 -9.43 12.76 4.40
CA ILE A 87 -8.30 12.45 3.52
C ILE A 87 -8.80 11.77 2.26
N SER A 88 -8.65 12.40 1.10
CA SER A 88 -8.97 11.78 -0.18
C SER A 88 -8.04 10.60 -0.48
N VAL A 89 -8.63 9.49 -0.96
CA VAL A 89 -7.91 8.28 -1.31
C VAL A 89 -8.26 7.86 -2.73
N ILE A 90 -7.25 7.53 -3.52
CA ILE A 90 -7.40 6.84 -4.81
C ILE A 90 -6.77 5.46 -4.65
N THR A 91 -7.52 4.42 -5.00
CA THR A 91 -7.00 3.06 -5.10
C THR A 91 -6.92 2.69 -6.57
N ALA A 92 -5.81 2.12 -7.03
CA ALA A 92 -5.59 1.85 -8.46
C ALA A 92 -5.20 0.39 -8.70
N ASP A 93 -5.73 -0.20 -9.77
CA ASP A 93 -5.26 -1.47 -10.29
C ASP A 93 -4.07 -1.22 -11.24
N HIS A 94 -2.98 -1.97 -11.06
CA HIS A 94 -1.90 -1.98 -12.05
C HIS A 94 -2.38 -2.53 -13.39
N ILE A 95 -1.69 -2.21 -14.49
CA ILE A 95 -1.85 -2.96 -15.75
C ILE A 95 -1.60 -4.44 -15.47
N GLY A 96 -2.49 -5.29 -15.93
CA GLY A 96 -2.50 -6.73 -15.68
C GLY A 96 -3.22 -7.17 -14.40
N VAL A 97 -3.82 -6.24 -13.65
CA VAL A 97 -4.47 -6.49 -12.35
C VAL A 97 -5.91 -5.98 -12.38
N GLY A 98 -6.83 -6.66 -11.71
CA GLY A 98 -8.20 -6.25 -11.49
C GLY A 98 -8.96 -5.93 -12.78
N ASP A 99 -9.51 -4.71 -12.86
CA ASP A 99 -10.26 -4.23 -14.01
C ASP A 99 -9.41 -3.42 -15.01
N SER A 100 -8.13 -3.20 -14.73
CA SER A 100 -7.19 -2.55 -15.66
C SER A 100 -6.87 -3.46 -16.85
N THR A 101 -6.35 -2.91 -17.94
CA THR A 101 -6.01 -3.67 -19.14
C THR A 101 -5.08 -4.85 -18.82
N HIS A 102 -5.42 -6.02 -19.33
CA HIS A 102 -4.62 -7.24 -19.21
C HIS A 102 -3.85 -7.50 -20.51
N LEU A 103 -2.53 -7.63 -20.41
CA LEU A 103 -1.64 -7.89 -21.56
C LEU A 103 -1.45 -9.41 -21.72
N LEU A 104 -2.50 -10.10 -22.17
CA LEU A 104 -2.53 -11.56 -22.27
C LEU A 104 -1.61 -12.10 -23.38
N ASP A 105 -1.41 -11.32 -24.45
CA ASP A 105 -0.61 -11.72 -25.62
C ASP A 105 0.89 -11.44 -25.42
N ASP A 106 1.25 -10.53 -24.51
CA ASP A 106 2.64 -10.18 -24.19
C ASP A 106 2.80 -9.85 -22.70
N PRO A 107 2.64 -10.83 -21.81
CA PRO A 107 2.75 -10.60 -20.37
C PRO A 107 4.17 -10.22 -19.93
N ASP A 108 5.19 -10.57 -20.71
CA ASP A 108 6.60 -10.40 -20.34
C ASP A 108 7.04 -8.94 -20.31
N ILE A 109 6.31 -8.03 -20.97
CA ILE A 109 6.60 -6.59 -20.92
C ILE A 109 6.21 -5.94 -19.59
N THR A 110 5.39 -6.60 -18.76
CA THR A 110 4.89 -6.05 -17.50
C THR A 110 5.96 -6.05 -16.39
N THR A 111 7.12 -5.46 -16.69
CA THR A 111 8.22 -5.24 -15.73
C THR A 111 7.86 -4.17 -14.70
N ALA A 112 8.61 -4.08 -13.62
CA ALA A 112 8.39 -3.06 -12.60
C ALA A 112 8.51 -1.63 -13.15
N THR A 113 9.50 -1.38 -13.99
CA THR A 113 9.68 -0.07 -14.65
C THR A 113 8.52 0.24 -15.60
N PHE A 114 8.07 -0.73 -16.42
CA PHE A 114 6.91 -0.54 -17.29
C PHE A 114 5.66 -0.14 -16.49
N LEU A 115 5.35 -0.86 -15.40
CA LEU A 115 4.19 -0.54 -14.57
C LEU A 115 4.33 0.82 -13.87
N ALA A 116 5.53 1.16 -13.39
CA ALA A 116 5.80 2.44 -12.75
C ALA A 116 5.60 3.61 -13.72
N GLU A 117 6.04 3.47 -14.97
CA GLU A 117 5.85 4.48 -16.02
C GLU A 117 4.36 4.71 -16.32
N ARG A 118 3.54 3.66 -16.43
CA ARG A 118 2.10 3.79 -16.67
C ARG A 118 1.37 4.42 -15.49
N MET A 119 1.76 4.08 -14.26
CA MET A 119 1.24 4.73 -13.06
C MET A 119 1.68 6.19 -12.96
N HIS A 120 2.90 6.52 -13.38
CA HIS A 120 3.37 7.90 -13.47
C HIS A 120 2.46 8.74 -14.39
N GLU A 121 2.12 8.25 -15.57
CA GLU A 121 1.21 8.96 -16.49
C GLU A 121 -0.14 9.30 -15.80
N ALA A 122 -0.71 8.33 -15.07
CA ALA A 122 -1.96 8.55 -14.34
C ALA A 122 -1.78 9.57 -13.20
N VAL A 123 -0.73 9.46 -12.39
CA VAL A 123 -0.45 10.42 -11.29
C VAL A 123 -0.21 11.82 -11.85
N ALA A 124 0.55 11.96 -12.92
CA ALA A 124 0.80 13.26 -13.58
C ALA A 124 -0.51 13.89 -14.07
N ALA A 125 -1.41 13.09 -14.68
CA ALA A 125 -2.72 13.56 -15.11
C ALA A 125 -3.57 14.04 -13.92
N PHE A 126 -3.57 13.32 -12.79
CA PHE A 126 -4.26 13.74 -11.58
C PHE A 126 -3.66 15.03 -10.99
N ARG A 127 -2.33 15.12 -10.88
CA ARG A 127 -1.65 16.32 -10.37
C ARG A 127 -1.95 17.58 -11.21
N SER A 128 -2.26 17.41 -12.49
CA SER A 128 -2.60 18.53 -13.40
C SER A 128 -4.02 19.08 -13.20
N ARG A 129 -4.86 18.39 -12.41
CA ARG A 129 -6.24 18.83 -12.17
C ARG A 129 -6.26 20.07 -11.26
N PRO A 130 -6.99 21.14 -11.61
CA PRO A 130 -7.01 22.38 -10.84
C PRO A 130 -7.40 22.19 -9.36
N GLU A 131 -8.35 21.29 -9.09
CA GLU A 131 -8.85 21.00 -7.74
C GLU A 131 -7.83 20.25 -6.85
N LEU A 132 -6.76 19.69 -7.44
CA LEU A 132 -5.67 19.01 -6.76
C LEU A 132 -4.38 19.82 -6.72
N SER A 133 -4.40 21.03 -7.29
CA SER A 133 -3.22 21.90 -7.35
C SER A 133 -2.70 22.26 -5.96
N GLY A 134 -1.41 22.05 -5.74
CA GLY A 134 -0.74 22.37 -4.49
C GLY A 134 -1.01 21.39 -3.33
N LYS A 135 -1.81 20.34 -3.54
CA LYS A 135 -2.02 19.30 -2.53
C LYS A 135 -0.87 18.29 -2.57
N PRO A 136 -0.32 17.92 -1.40
CA PRO A 136 0.64 16.81 -1.35
C PRO A 136 0.00 15.49 -1.82
N PHE A 137 0.73 14.77 -2.65
CA PHE A 137 0.42 13.41 -3.07
C PHE A 137 1.25 12.43 -2.26
N ILE A 138 0.59 11.52 -1.57
CA ILE A 138 1.22 10.50 -0.72
C ILE A 138 1.09 9.15 -1.42
N GLY A 139 2.21 8.57 -1.84
CA GLY A 139 2.24 7.22 -2.37
C GLY A 139 2.08 6.19 -1.26
N VAL A 140 1.06 5.35 -1.36
CA VAL A 140 0.76 4.28 -0.39
C VAL A 140 0.87 2.93 -1.09
N GLY A 141 1.75 2.08 -0.64
CA GLY A 141 1.87 0.72 -1.16
C GLY A 141 1.68 -0.31 -0.08
N HIS A 142 1.14 -1.47 -0.44
CA HIS A 142 1.17 -2.65 0.41
C HIS A 142 1.86 -3.81 -0.31
N SER A 143 2.84 -4.44 0.33
CA SER A 143 3.55 -5.59 -0.23
C SER A 143 4.14 -5.28 -1.63
N PHE A 144 3.74 -6.00 -2.67
CA PHE A 144 4.09 -5.70 -4.07
C PHE A 144 3.84 -4.22 -4.41
N GLY A 145 2.69 -3.66 -4.00
CA GLY A 145 2.37 -2.25 -4.21
C GLY A 145 3.39 -1.31 -3.56
N SER A 146 4.01 -1.69 -2.42
CA SER A 146 5.11 -0.93 -1.82
C SER A 146 6.36 -0.94 -2.70
N GLY A 147 6.73 -2.09 -3.25
CA GLY A 147 7.81 -2.18 -4.23
C GLY A 147 7.55 -1.30 -5.45
N MET A 148 6.30 -1.25 -5.92
CA MET A 148 5.89 -0.42 -7.06
C MET A 148 5.92 1.08 -6.74
N VAL A 149 5.43 1.51 -5.55
CA VAL A 149 5.50 2.90 -5.10
C VAL A 149 6.96 3.37 -4.97
N LEU A 150 7.85 2.49 -4.45
CA LEU A 150 9.29 2.78 -4.36
C LEU A 150 9.93 2.89 -5.75
N THR A 151 9.57 2.02 -6.69
CA THR A 151 10.06 2.06 -8.08
C THR A 151 9.59 3.35 -8.76
N GLN A 152 8.31 3.69 -8.64
CA GLN A 152 7.73 4.91 -9.20
C GLN A 152 8.39 6.17 -8.61
N GLN A 153 8.63 6.19 -7.29
CA GLN A 153 9.34 7.30 -6.64
C GLN A 153 10.81 7.41 -7.11
N TYR A 154 11.47 6.28 -7.32
CA TYR A 154 12.85 6.24 -7.82
C TYR A 154 12.98 6.80 -9.23
N GLU A 155 12.10 6.37 -10.13
CA GLU A 155 12.14 6.73 -11.55
C GLU A 155 11.57 8.14 -11.82
N HIS A 156 10.49 8.54 -11.13
CA HIS A 156 9.68 9.71 -11.49
C HIS A 156 9.53 10.76 -10.39
N GLN A 157 9.81 10.43 -9.12
CA GLN A 157 9.65 11.33 -7.97
C GLN A 157 8.20 11.88 -7.84
N ASP A 158 7.23 11.01 -8.02
CA ASP A 158 5.81 11.38 -8.10
C ASP A 158 5.18 11.79 -6.76
N PHE A 159 5.78 11.43 -5.64
CA PHE A 159 5.16 11.57 -4.34
C PHE A 159 5.90 12.54 -3.42
N ASP A 160 5.14 13.31 -2.66
CA ASP A 160 5.65 14.25 -1.65
C ASP A 160 5.91 13.56 -0.29
N ALA A 161 5.34 12.37 -0.10
CA ALA A 161 5.62 11.46 1.02
C ALA A 161 5.25 10.02 0.63
N LEU A 162 5.77 9.04 1.38
CA LEU A 162 5.51 7.63 1.14
C LEU A 162 4.94 6.94 2.39
N VAL A 163 4.03 5.99 2.17
CA VAL A 163 3.56 5.01 3.15
C VAL A 163 3.84 3.61 2.58
N VAL A 164 4.80 2.92 3.16
CA VAL A 164 5.32 1.62 2.72
C VAL A 164 4.88 0.57 3.73
N LEU A 165 3.98 -0.31 3.33
CA LEU A 165 3.35 -1.29 4.22
C LEU A 165 3.75 -2.71 3.84
N GLY A 166 4.13 -3.53 4.83
CA GLY A 166 4.39 -4.95 4.65
C GLY A 166 5.47 -5.26 3.61
N TRP A 167 6.56 -4.49 3.57
CA TRP A 167 7.56 -4.59 2.53
C TRP A 167 8.98 -4.69 3.08
N SER A 168 9.79 -5.55 2.47
CA SER A 168 11.23 -5.58 2.66
C SER A 168 11.98 -5.37 1.35
N SER A 169 12.77 -4.31 1.29
CA SER A 169 13.69 -4.04 0.18
C SER A 169 14.97 -4.88 0.28
N ILE A 170 15.26 -5.40 1.48
CA ILE A 170 16.44 -6.24 1.73
C ILE A 170 16.14 -7.67 1.30
N GLN A 171 15.17 -8.31 1.95
CA GLN A 171 14.77 -9.69 1.66
C GLN A 171 13.43 -10.04 2.31
N LEU A 172 12.55 -10.67 1.56
CA LEU A 172 11.33 -11.23 2.12
C LEU A 172 11.62 -12.44 3.00
N ALA A 173 10.78 -12.65 4.00
CA ALA A 173 10.85 -13.76 4.92
C ALA A 173 9.46 -14.35 5.17
N ILE A 174 9.40 -15.56 5.70
CA ILE A 174 8.18 -16.18 6.25
C ILE A 174 8.36 -16.36 7.75
N VAL A 175 7.33 -16.00 8.51
CA VAL A 175 7.21 -16.36 9.91
C VAL A 175 6.34 -17.61 10.03
N TYR A 176 6.85 -18.64 10.67
CA TYR A 176 6.13 -19.89 10.93
C TYR A 176 5.34 -19.81 12.26
N LYS A 177 4.36 -20.70 12.42
CA LYS A 177 3.50 -20.76 13.63
C LYS A 177 4.29 -20.97 14.94
N ASP A 178 5.46 -21.57 14.86
CA ASP A 178 6.39 -21.76 16.00
C ASP A 178 7.29 -20.56 16.29
N GLY A 179 7.12 -19.45 15.54
CA GLY A 179 7.94 -18.26 15.63
C GLY A 179 9.26 -18.32 14.86
N THR A 180 9.54 -19.41 14.15
CA THR A 180 10.72 -19.50 13.26
C THR A 180 10.55 -18.54 12.10
N ILE A 181 11.60 -17.76 11.79
CA ILE A 181 11.66 -16.86 10.64
C ILE A 181 12.64 -17.43 9.62
N LYS A 182 12.20 -17.57 8.39
CA LYS A 182 13.02 -18.06 7.28
C LYS A 182 13.00 -17.09 6.09
N ALA A 183 14.17 -16.72 5.61
CA ALA A 183 14.29 -15.98 4.36
C ALA A 183 13.71 -16.77 3.17
N LEU A 184 13.05 -16.06 2.25
CA LEU A 184 12.43 -16.65 1.05
C LEU A 184 13.42 -16.64 -0.12
N ASP A 185 14.01 -17.78 -0.36
CA ASP A 185 15.06 -17.92 -1.38
C ASP A 185 14.53 -18.49 -2.70
N THR A 186 13.33 -19.11 -2.68
CA THR A 186 12.78 -19.80 -3.86
C THR A 186 11.35 -19.36 -4.20
N PRO A 187 10.96 -19.38 -5.49
CA PRO A 187 9.59 -19.06 -5.91
C PRO A 187 8.52 -19.97 -5.27
N GLY A 188 8.82 -21.25 -5.01
CA GLY A 188 7.89 -22.18 -4.37
C GLY A 188 7.62 -21.85 -2.90
N GLU A 189 8.57 -21.25 -2.19
CA GLU A 189 8.39 -20.77 -0.83
C GLU A 189 7.54 -19.49 -0.79
N ARG A 190 7.65 -18.63 -1.81
CA ARG A 190 6.84 -17.42 -1.95
C ARG A 190 5.35 -17.72 -2.09
N ALA A 191 4.98 -18.84 -2.73
CA ALA A 191 3.58 -19.25 -2.82
C ALA A 191 2.95 -19.56 -1.45
N ARG A 192 3.75 -19.87 -0.43
CA ARG A 192 3.29 -20.13 0.94
C ARG A 192 2.98 -18.83 1.72
N ILE A 193 3.42 -17.67 1.24
CA ILE A 193 3.11 -16.37 1.88
C ILE A 193 1.60 -16.18 1.97
N ALA A 194 0.84 -16.60 0.96
CA ALA A 194 -0.61 -16.47 0.95
C ALA A 194 -1.30 -17.11 2.17
N VAL A 195 -0.73 -18.19 2.72
CA VAL A 195 -1.26 -18.87 3.92
C VAL A 195 -0.98 -18.05 5.19
N THR A 196 0.05 -17.22 5.19
CA THR A 196 0.47 -16.42 6.35
C THR A 196 -0.04 -14.98 6.30
N ASN A 197 -0.72 -14.57 5.23
CA ASN A 197 -1.23 -13.20 5.08
C ASN A 197 -2.18 -12.77 6.21
N LEU A 198 -3.04 -13.70 6.65
CA LEU A 198 -4.06 -13.45 7.68
C LEU A 198 -3.72 -14.10 9.04
N GLY A 199 -2.67 -14.92 9.08
CA GLY A 199 -2.36 -15.78 10.23
C GLY A 199 -3.00 -17.16 10.13
N PHE A 200 -2.51 -18.08 11.00
CA PHE A 200 -2.85 -19.49 10.94
C PHE A 200 -4.26 -19.83 11.45
N ASP A 201 -4.86 -18.93 12.23
CA ASP A 201 -6.16 -19.12 12.86
C ASP A 201 -7.15 -18.00 12.45
N ALA A 202 -7.02 -17.48 11.22
CA ALA A 202 -7.88 -16.41 10.71
C ALA A 202 -9.34 -16.89 10.62
N PRO A 203 -10.32 -16.06 11.02
CA PRO A 203 -11.73 -16.34 10.81
C PRO A 203 -12.09 -16.53 9.34
N GLN A 204 -13.07 -17.41 9.07
CA GLN A 204 -13.45 -17.75 7.69
C GLN A 204 -13.90 -16.54 6.88
N GLU A 205 -14.64 -15.62 7.51
CA GLU A 205 -15.11 -14.39 6.88
C GLU A 205 -13.98 -13.48 6.39
N LEU A 206 -12.81 -13.48 7.06
CA LEU A 206 -11.62 -12.75 6.60
C LEU A 206 -10.91 -13.49 5.46
N ILE A 207 -10.91 -14.81 5.48
CA ILE A 207 -10.38 -15.62 4.38
C ILE A 207 -11.22 -15.39 3.12
N ASP A 208 -12.54 -15.40 3.25
CA ASP A 208 -13.47 -15.17 2.14
C ASP A 208 -13.35 -13.74 1.59
N ALA A 209 -13.23 -12.73 2.45
CA ALA A 209 -12.96 -11.36 2.06
C ALA A 209 -11.63 -11.23 1.28
N ASN A 210 -10.57 -11.90 1.75
CA ASN A 210 -9.29 -11.93 1.03
C ASN A 210 -9.41 -12.61 -0.35
N MET A 211 -10.14 -13.71 -0.42
CA MET A 211 -10.35 -14.43 -1.69
C MET A 211 -11.19 -13.62 -2.69
N SER A 212 -12.10 -12.78 -2.22
CA SER A 212 -12.98 -11.97 -3.07
C SER A 212 -12.25 -10.89 -3.87
N ILE A 213 -11.08 -10.44 -3.40
CA ILE A 213 -10.26 -9.43 -4.07
C ILE A 213 -9.09 -10.04 -4.87
N ALA A 214 -9.00 -11.37 -4.90
CA ALA A 214 -7.93 -12.05 -5.62
C ALA A 214 -8.04 -11.83 -7.14
N THR A 215 -6.91 -11.53 -7.77
CA THR A 215 -6.81 -11.26 -9.20
C THR A 215 -5.52 -11.87 -9.78
N THR A 216 -5.29 -11.65 -11.06
CA THR A 216 -4.06 -12.03 -11.75
C THR A 216 -2.84 -11.40 -11.09
N ARG A 217 -1.73 -12.11 -11.14
CA ARG A 217 -0.43 -11.59 -10.71
C ARG A 217 0.35 -11.09 -11.90
N VAL A 218 0.97 -9.94 -11.76
CA VAL A 218 1.96 -9.43 -12.72
C VAL A 218 3.29 -10.11 -12.42
N VAL A 219 3.58 -11.20 -13.14
CA VAL A 219 4.71 -12.09 -12.83
C VAL A 219 6.06 -11.40 -13.02
N PRO A 220 6.37 -10.73 -14.18
CA PRO A 220 7.68 -10.13 -14.39
C PRO A 220 8.03 -9.08 -13.32
N ALA A 221 7.16 -8.10 -13.09
CA ALA A 221 7.37 -7.10 -12.05
C ALA A 221 7.46 -7.72 -10.65
N GLY A 222 6.62 -8.72 -10.37
CA GLY A 222 6.65 -9.45 -9.10
C GLY A 222 7.98 -10.18 -8.87
N GLU A 223 8.55 -10.81 -9.89
CA GLU A 223 9.85 -11.46 -9.80
C GLU A 223 11.00 -10.46 -9.63
N GLU A 224 10.90 -9.29 -10.27
CA GLU A 224 11.89 -8.22 -10.14
C GLU A 224 11.90 -7.65 -8.72
N VAL A 225 10.78 -7.08 -8.27
CA VAL A 225 10.73 -6.38 -6.98
C VAL A 225 10.96 -7.31 -5.78
N ASN A 226 10.57 -8.58 -5.89
CA ASN A 226 10.78 -9.58 -4.83
C ASN A 226 12.19 -10.17 -4.82
N ARG A 227 13.06 -9.80 -5.75
CA ARG A 227 14.46 -10.25 -5.75
C ARG A 227 15.19 -9.60 -4.59
N PRO A 228 15.92 -10.34 -3.74
CA PRO A 228 16.65 -9.78 -2.61
C PRO A 228 17.49 -8.57 -3.03
N GLY A 229 17.32 -7.45 -2.33
CA GLY A 229 18.06 -6.21 -2.57
C GLY A 229 17.66 -5.40 -3.80
N TRP A 230 16.71 -5.84 -4.61
CA TRP A 230 16.33 -5.13 -5.84
C TRP A 230 15.80 -3.72 -5.57
N CYS A 231 14.96 -3.55 -4.55
CA CYS A 231 14.44 -2.24 -4.14
C CYS A 231 15.39 -1.41 -3.26
N VAL A 232 16.54 -1.94 -2.84
CA VAL A 232 17.48 -1.20 -1.97
C VAL A 232 17.95 0.12 -2.58
N PRO A 233 18.31 0.23 -3.87
CA PRO A 233 18.66 1.52 -4.47
C PRO A 233 17.51 2.52 -4.40
N ALA A 234 16.28 2.08 -4.67
CA ALA A 234 15.09 2.92 -4.61
C ALA A 234 14.86 3.44 -3.18
N SER A 235 14.87 2.57 -2.16
CA SER A 235 14.70 2.96 -0.76
C SER A 235 15.77 3.97 -0.30
N ARG A 236 17.02 3.77 -0.67
CA ARG A 236 18.13 4.69 -0.34
C ARG A 236 18.06 6.04 -1.06
N SER A 237 17.34 6.11 -2.16
CA SER A 237 17.15 7.36 -2.90
C SER A 237 16.02 8.24 -2.38
N VAL A 238 15.20 7.75 -1.45
CA VAL A 238 14.07 8.49 -0.89
C VAL A 238 14.55 9.75 -0.19
N ARG A 239 13.98 10.90 -0.59
CA ARG A 239 14.27 12.24 -0.05
C ARG A 239 13.01 12.94 0.47
N VAL A 240 11.91 12.20 0.54
CA VAL A 240 10.62 12.65 1.07
C VAL A 240 10.32 11.94 2.38
N PRO A 241 9.42 12.46 3.24
CA PRO A 241 8.99 11.76 4.45
C PRO A 241 8.47 10.36 4.15
N VAL A 242 8.77 9.40 5.02
CA VAL A 242 8.32 8.02 4.88
C VAL A 242 7.73 7.45 6.17
N TYR A 243 6.60 6.76 6.02
CA TYR A 243 6.00 5.92 7.04
C TYR A 243 6.17 4.45 6.66
N LEU A 244 6.78 3.66 7.54
CA LEU A 244 6.99 2.23 7.38
C LEU A 244 6.06 1.48 8.33
N GLY A 245 5.14 0.68 7.79
CA GLY A 245 4.18 -0.09 8.57
C GLY A 245 4.36 -1.59 8.37
N PHE A 246 4.45 -2.33 9.48
CA PHE A 246 4.65 -3.77 9.50
C PHE A 246 3.71 -4.46 10.48
N GLY A 247 3.36 -5.71 10.21
CA GLY A 247 2.83 -6.60 11.22
C GLY A 247 3.94 -7.21 12.08
N GLU A 248 3.63 -7.59 13.33
CA GLU A 248 4.59 -8.30 14.20
C GLU A 248 5.09 -9.60 13.55
N PHE A 249 4.22 -10.27 12.78
CA PHE A 249 4.51 -11.52 12.07
C PHE A 249 4.49 -11.31 10.55
N ASP A 250 5.05 -10.19 10.08
CA ASP A 250 5.07 -9.84 8.67
C ASP A 250 6.16 -10.57 7.88
N THR A 251 6.17 -10.35 6.57
CA THR A 251 7.02 -11.04 5.60
C THR A 251 8.41 -10.45 5.47
N LEU A 252 9.04 -10.05 6.58
CA LEU A 252 10.38 -9.48 6.63
C LEU A 252 11.20 -10.02 7.81
N LEU A 253 12.52 -9.88 7.72
CA LEU A 253 13.43 -10.35 8.77
C LEU A 253 13.50 -9.40 9.98
N ASP A 254 13.55 -8.09 9.71
CA ASP A 254 13.74 -7.07 10.76
C ASP A 254 13.24 -5.69 10.27
N PRO A 255 12.14 -5.17 10.87
CA PRO A 255 11.59 -3.86 10.53
C PRO A 255 12.59 -2.71 10.71
N HIS A 256 13.50 -2.81 11.69
CA HIS A 256 14.44 -1.74 12.00
C HIS A 256 15.53 -1.62 10.94
N ARG A 257 15.98 -2.76 10.39
CA ARG A 257 16.93 -2.74 9.28
C ARG A 257 16.34 -2.15 8.00
N GLU A 258 15.04 -2.30 7.77
CA GLU A 258 14.37 -1.61 6.67
C GLU A 258 14.42 -0.09 6.85
N ALA A 259 14.17 0.41 8.07
CA ALA A 259 14.22 1.84 8.36
C ALA A 259 15.60 2.47 8.09
N GLU A 260 16.69 1.73 8.28
CA GLU A 260 18.05 2.20 8.00
C GLU A 260 18.30 2.53 6.51
N LEU A 261 17.49 1.97 5.60
CA LEU A 261 17.59 2.26 4.16
C LEU A 261 17.15 3.68 3.80
N TYR A 262 16.33 4.31 4.64
CA TYR A 262 15.74 5.63 4.40
C TYR A 262 16.51 6.75 5.12
N ALA A 263 17.84 6.61 5.27
CA ALA A 263 18.68 7.53 6.05
C ALA A 263 18.64 8.98 5.56
N ASP A 264 18.36 9.21 4.28
CA ASP A 264 18.30 10.54 3.67
C ASP A 264 16.88 11.11 3.60
N ALA A 265 15.87 10.38 4.07
CA ALA A 265 14.51 10.90 4.21
C ALA A 265 14.43 11.89 5.37
N PRO A 266 13.72 13.04 5.23
CA PRO A 266 13.64 14.06 6.25
C PRO A 266 12.86 13.63 7.51
N GLU A 267 12.05 12.60 7.39
CA GLU A 267 11.30 11.96 8.47
C GLU A 267 11.11 10.48 8.16
N VAL A 268 11.43 9.62 9.12
CA VAL A 268 11.16 8.17 9.06
C VAL A 268 10.32 7.79 10.27
N VAL A 269 9.10 7.34 10.03
CA VAL A 269 8.21 6.81 11.06
C VAL A 269 8.11 5.31 10.88
N THR A 270 8.34 4.53 11.93
CA THR A 270 8.21 3.07 11.90
C THR A 270 7.11 2.63 12.87
N ALA A 271 6.19 1.80 12.36
CA ALA A 271 5.12 1.19 13.12
C ALA A 271 5.14 -0.33 12.95
N VAL A 272 5.06 -1.05 14.07
CA VAL A 272 4.87 -2.51 14.09
C VAL A 272 3.56 -2.80 14.80
N LEU A 273 2.58 -3.37 14.08
CA LEU A 273 1.25 -3.66 14.60
C LEU A 273 1.28 -4.99 15.38
N PRO A 274 1.05 -4.98 16.70
CA PRO A 274 1.09 -6.19 17.51
C PRO A 274 0.06 -7.23 17.06
N GLY A 275 0.43 -8.50 17.08
CA GLY A 275 -0.44 -9.63 16.74
C GLY A 275 -0.86 -9.69 15.27
N SER A 276 -0.33 -8.80 14.41
CA SER A 276 -0.69 -8.73 13.00
C SER A 276 0.28 -9.51 12.13
N TYR A 277 -0.30 -10.11 11.11
CA TYR A 277 0.41 -10.71 9.99
C TYR A 277 0.50 -9.73 8.82
N HIS A 278 0.71 -10.23 7.61
CA HIS A 278 0.98 -9.42 6.43
C HIS A 278 -0.20 -8.52 6.02
N PHE A 279 -1.46 -8.98 6.13
CA PHE A 279 -2.64 -8.19 5.70
C PHE A 279 -3.15 -7.26 6.80
N HIS A 280 -2.46 -6.15 6.99
CA HIS A 280 -2.72 -5.17 8.05
C HIS A 280 -4.16 -4.65 8.04
N ASN A 281 -4.77 -4.45 6.85
CA ASN A 281 -6.14 -3.95 6.71
C ASN A 281 -7.20 -4.92 7.24
N LEU A 282 -6.87 -6.20 7.39
CA LEU A 282 -7.74 -7.21 8.00
C LEU A 282 -7.36 -7.53 9.45
N ALA A 283 -6.28 -6.95 9.98
CA ALA A 283 -5.85 -7.17 11.36
C ALA A 283 -6.82 -6.57 12.37
N GLN A 284 -6.91 -7.18 13.54
CA GLN A 284 -7.76 -6.68 14.64
C GLN A 284 -7.35 -5.27 15.09
N GLY A 285 -6.04 -4.99 15.19
CA GLY A 285 -5.49 -3.69 15.60
C GLY A 285 -5.31 -2.67 14.46
N ARG A 286 -5.83 -2.91 13.25
CA ARG A 286 -5.62 -2.08 12.05
C ARG A 286 -5.81 -0.58 12.26
N GLU A 287 -6.80 -0.19 13.08
CA GLU A 287 -7.11 1.22 13.32
C GLU A 287 -5.99 1.96 14.06
N LEU A 288 -5.14 1.27 14.83
CA LEU A 288 -3.97 1.88 15.46
C LEU A 288 -2.94 2.31 14.39
N MET A 289 -2.70 1.46 13.40
CA MET A 289 -1.82 1.78 12.28
C MET A 289 -2.45 2.86 11.38
N TRP A 290 -3.74 2.74 11.06
CA TRP A 290 -4.46 3.71 10.25
C TRP A 290 -4.45 5.10 10.89
N SER A 291 -4.63 5.18 12.20
CA SER A 291 -4.54 6.46 12.96
C SER A 291 -3.16 7.08 12.86
N GLY A 292 -2.10 6.27 13.02
CA GLY A 292 -0.72 6.73 12.85
C GLY A 292 -0.44 7.25 11.42
N ILE A 293 -0.97 6.58 10.40
CA ILE A 293 -0.86 7.03 9.00
C ILE A 293 -1.62 8.34 8.77
N ILE A 294 -2.81 8.52 9.38
CA ILE A 294 -3.57 9.78 9.30
C ILE A 294 -2.77 10.95 9.90
N GLU A 295 -2.18 10.74 11.08
CA GLU A 295 -1.34 11.76 11.71
C GLU A 295 -0.12 12.10 10.84
N PHE A 296 0.55 11.08 10.30
CA PHE A 296 1.66 11.26 9.37
C PHE A 296 1.21 12.09 8.14
N ALA A 297 0.12 11.70 7.48
CA ALA A 297 -0.40 12.36 6.30
C ALA A 297 -0.76 13.84 6.55
N ARG A 298 -1.38 14.14 7.68
CA ARG A 298 -1.74 15.51 8.06
C ARG A 298 -0.54 16.40 8.30
N ARG A 299 0.56 15.84 8.85
CA ARG A 299 1.81 16.61 8.97
C ARG A 299 2.37 17.02 7.63
N GLN A 300 2.12 16.25 6.56
CA GLN A 300 2.60 16.62 5.22
C GLN A 300 1.83 17.79 4.62
N ALA A 301 0.55 17.93 4.94
CA ALA A 301 -0.25 19.10 4.52
C ALA A 301 0.23 20.43 5.09
N SER A 302 1.02 20.39 6.17
CA SER A 302 1.50 21.60 6.88
C SER A 302 2.92 22.00 6.48
N ARG A 303 3.57 21.27 5.57
CA ARG A 303 4.93 21.53 5.07
C ARG A 303 4.91 22.33 3.80
#